data_0c0f782f686552ac1e7a17848acb40b7
#
_entry.id   0c0f782f686552ac1e7a17848acb40b7
#
_cell.length_a   1.000
_cell.length_b   1.000
_cell.length_c   1.000
_cell.angle_alpha   90.00
_cell.angle_beta   90.00
_cell.angle_gamma   90.00
#
_symmetry.space_group_name_H-M   'P 1'
#
loop_
_entity.id
_entity.type
_entity.pdbx_description
1 polymer ?
#
loop_
_entity_poly.entity_id
_entity_poly.type
_entity_poly.pdbx_seq_one_letter_code
_entity_poly.pdbx_strand_id
1 'polypeptide(L)'
;DVTQNSGLNSFVNKGTQNNASLDNSVNWNSGNVGYNGQAGQGNQGKNNLAIVTADGKNIAAAANTEQNSLANSYLNTAATSYGYGHGSKAQYVSNNSSLDNSVNRNSGNVGVNLQSGSGNQGSNSLSIGQGCTVCASGVRF
;
A
#
# COMPACT_ATOMS: atom_id res chain seq x y z
N ASP A 1 14.69 -8.40 1.67
CA ASP A 1 14.72 -7.28 0.71
C ASP A 1 13.72 -7.49 -0.41
N VAL A 2 12.98 -6.46 -0.73
CA VAL A 2 12.09 -6.46 -1.90
C VAL A 2 12.33 -5.20 -2.70
N THR A 3 12.64 -5.33 -3.97
CA THR A 3 12.84 -4.22 -4.89
C THR A 3 11.74 -4.23 -5.94
N GLN A 4 11.09 -3.08 -6.15
CA GLN A 4 10.10 -2.88 -7.20
C GLN A 4 10.56 -1.76 -8.12
N ASN A 5 10.66 -2.06 -9.39
CA ASN A 5 11.08 -1.10 -10.40
C ASN A 5 9.97 -0.88 -11.43
N SER A 6 9.69 0.38 -11.72
CA SER A 6 8.79 0.80 -12.79
C SER A 6 9.48 1.91 -13.58
N GLY A 7 9.73 1.68 -14.86
CA GLY A 7 10.46 2.64 -15.67
C GLY A 7 10.02 2.68 -17.11
N LEU A 8 10.12 3.84 -17.72
CA LEU A 8 9.84 4.09 -19.14
C LEU A 8 8.43 3.70 -19.60
N ASN A 9 7.46 3.69 -18.68
CA ASN A 9 6.08 3.40 -19.00
C ASN A 9 5.35 4.67 -19.45
N SER A 10 4.53 4.54 -20.46
CA SER A 10 3.64 5.61 -20.91
C SER A 10 2.20 5.12 -20.88
N PHE A 11 1.37 5.80 -20.11
CA PHE A 11 -0.03 5.50 -19.96
C PHE A 11 -0.87 6.71 -20.37
N VAL A 12 -1.77 6.51 -21.30
CA VAL A 12 -2.74 7.53 -21.72
C VAL A 12 -4.14 7.00 -21.44
N ASN A 13 -4.86 7.68 -20.58
CA ASN A 13 -6.22 7.32 -20.20
C ASN A 13 -7.21 8.42 -20.51
N LYS A 14 -8.36 8.02 -20.98
CA LYS A 14 -9.50 8.93 -21.23
C LYS A 14 -10.73 8.46 -20.47
N GLY A 15 -11.28 9.32 -19.64
CA GLY A 15 -12.51 9.06 -18.89
C GLY A 15 -12.39 7.92 -17.86
N THR A 16 -11.24 7.72 -17.25
CA THR A 16 -11.03 6.66 -16.27
C THR A 16 -11.46 7.09 -14.87
N GLN A 17 -12.01 6.14 -14.13
CA GLN A 17 -12.26 6.27 -12.70
C GLN A 17 -11.41 5.23 -11.98
N ASN A 18 -10.61 5.68 -11.04
CA ASN A 18 -9.79 4.81 -10.21
C ASN A 18 -10.33 4.84 -8.78
N ASN A 19 -10.88 3.73 -8.33
CA ASN A 19 -11.42 3.61 -6.99
C ASN A 19 -10.71 2.49 -6.24
N ALA A 20 -10.08 2.83 -5.13
CA ALA A 20 -9.56 1.88 -4.17
C ALA A 20 -10.37 2.02 -2.88
N SER A 21 -11.07 0.97 -2.49
CA SER A 21 -11.87 0.97 -1.27
C SER A 21 -11.56 -0.22 -0.39
N LEU A 22 -11.58 0.02 0.90
CA LEU A 22 -11.52 -0.99 1.93
C LEU A 22 -12.71 -0.76 2.86
N ASP A 23 -13.68 -1.66 2.79
CA ASP A 23 -14.90 -1.58 3.57
C ASP A 23 -15.03 -2.81 4.48
N ASN A 24 -15.32 -2.57 5.74
CA ASN A 24 -15.54 -3.56 6.80
C ASN A 24 -14.49 -4.69 6.82
N SER A 25 -13.25 -4.37 6.51
CA SER A 25 -12.15 -5.32 6.33
C SER A 25 -11.00 -5.04 7.29
N VAL A 26 -10.05 -6.01 7.38
CA VAL A 26 -8.88 -5.90 8.28
C VAL A 26 -9.31 -5.64 9.74
N ASN A 27 -10.40 -6.26 10.15
CA ASN A 27 -10.92 -6.12 11.50
C ASN A 27 -10.68 -7.40 12.33
N TRP A 28 -10.52 -7.24 13.65
CA TRP A 28 -10.37 -8.34 14.59
C TRP A 28 -9.14 -9.23 14.35
N ASN A 29 -8.12 -8.73 13.71
CA ASN A 29 -6.91 -9.51 13.49
C ASN A 29 -6.04 -9.54 14.74
N SER A 30 -5.41 -10.69 14.98
CA SER A 30 -4.36 -10.85 15.97
C SER A 30 -3.05 -11.17 15.26
N GLY A 31 -2.04 -10.32 15.44
CA GLY A 31 -0.76 -10.44 14.78
C GLY A 31 -0.47 -9.31 13.78
N ASN A 32 0.41 -9.58 12.83
CA ASN A 32 0.87 -8.57 11.88
C ASN A 32 0.10 -8.64 10.58
N VAL A 33 -0.45 -7.52 10.17
CA VAL A 33 -1.18 -7.40 8.89
C VAL A 33 -0.59 -6.29 8.05
N GLY A 34 -0.27 -6.60 6.80
CA GLY A 34 0.10 -5.63 5.78
C GLY A 34 -0.89 -5.68 4.63
N TYR A 35 -1.53 -4.57 4.31
CA TYR A 35 -2.48 -4.45 3.20
C TYR A 35 -2.07 -3.35 2.25
N ASN A 36 -2.06 -3.68 0.95
CA ASN A 36 -1.90 -2.70 -0.13
C ASN A 36 -3.07 -2.83 -1.10
N GLY A 37 -3.92 -1.83 -1.14
CA GLY A 37 -5.00 -1.70 -2.12
C GLY A 37 -4.68 -0.62 -3.12
N GLN A 38 -4.71 -0.94 -4.41
CA GLN A 38 -4.31 -0.01 -5.45
C GLN A 38 -5.28 -0.03 -6.61
N ALA A 39 -5.65 1.16 -7.07
CA ALA A 39 -6.44 1.33 -8.28
C ALA A 39 -5.81 2.39 -9.19
N GLY A 40 -5.67 2.07 -10.46
CA GLY A 40 -4.99 2.91 -11.44
C GLY A 40 -3.78 2.23 -12.05
N GLN A 41 -2.92 2.99 -12.70
CA GLN A 41 -1.81 2.43 -13.47
C GLN A 41 -0.46 2.82 -12.91
N GLY A 42 0.51 1.91 -13.04
CA GLY A 42 1.88 2.13 -12.62
C GLY A 42 2.04 2.29 -11.10
N ASN A 43 1.05 1.87 -10.33
CA ASN A 43 1.14 1.89 -8.87
C ASN A 43 2.04 0.77 -8.39
N GLN A 44 2.80 1.04 -7.34
CA GLN A 44 3.65 0.07 -6.67
C GLN A 44 3.25 -0.06 -5.21
N GLY A 45 2.95 -1.27 -4.76
CA GLY A 45 2.60 -1.55 -3.38
C GLY A 45 3.45 -2.67 -2.81
N LYS A 46 3.87 -2.53 -1.56
CA LYS A 46 4.77 -3.45 -0.92
C LYS A 46 4.45 -3.64 0.56
N ASN A 47 4.46 -4.91 0.97
CA ASN A 47 4.48 -5.29 2.37
C ASN A 47 5.76 -6.06 2.64
N ASN A 48 6.52 -5.64 3.64
CA ASN A 48 7.73 -6.31 4.04
C ASN A 48 7.73 -6.56 5.55
N LEU A 49 7.92 -7.81 5.94
CA LEU A 49 7.94 -8.23 7.33
C LEU A 49 9.21 -9.05 7.59
N ALA A 50 10.01 -8.60 8.53
CA ALA A 50 11.15 -9.35 9.04
C ALA A 50 10.99 -9.57 10.55
N ILE A 51 10.93 -10.83 10.94
CA ILE A 51 10.87 -11.24 12.35
C ILE A 51 12.03 -12.19 12.62
N VAL A 52 12.82 -11.86 13.60
CA VAL A 52 13.91 -12.72 14.08
C VAL A 52 13.75 -12.95 15.57
N THR A 53 13.71 -14.21 15.94
CA THR A 53 13.77 -14.65 17.34
C THR A 53 14.89 -15.65 17.49
N ALA A 54 15.89 -15.34 18.29
CA ALA A 54 17.02 -16.25 18.55
C ALA A 54 17.69 -15.93 19.88
N ASP A 55 18.41 -16.91 20.42
CA ASP A 55 19.26 -16.69 21.57
C ASP A 55 20.59 -16.09 21.09
N GLY A 56 20.90 -14.88 21.55
CA GLY A 56 22.14 -14.20 21.18
C GLY A 56 22.18 -12.74 21.64
N LYS A 57 23.39 -12.16 21.66
CA LYS A 57 23.57 -10.77 22.10
C LYS A 57 23.28 -9.75 21.00
N ASN A 58 23.42 -10.12 19.72
CA ASN A 58 23.33 -9.24 18.59
C ASN A 58 22.32 -9.84 17.60
N ILE A 59 21.05 -9.55 17.81
CA ILE A 59 19.97 -10.02 16.95
C ILE A 59 19.37 -8.82 16.23
N ALA A 60 19.34 -8.89 14.92
CA ALA A 60 18.78 -7.86 14.08
C ALA A 60 17.82 -8.45 13.05
N ALA A 61 16.68 -7.83 12.90
CA ALA A 61 15.75 -8.05 11.79
C ALA A 61 15.74 -6.80 10.90
N ALA A 62 15.84 -6.97 9.60
CA ALA A 62 15.80 -5.88 8.65
C ALA A 62 14.74 -6.13 7.59
N ALA A 63 13.83 -5.18 7.45
CA ALA A 63 12.82 -5.15 6.42
C ALA A 63 13.12 -3.99 5.45
N ASN A 64 13.90 -4.26 4.41
CA ASN A 64 14.32 -3.26 3.45
C ASN A 64 13.30 -3.13 2.31
N THR A 65 13.04 -1.89 1.94
CA THR A 65 12.11 -1.54 0.87
C THR A 65 12.75 -0.59 -0.10
N GLU A 66 12.76 -0.98 -1.36
CA GLU A 66 13.14 -0.11 -2.46
C GLU A 66 12.04 -0.12 -3.52
N GLN A 67 11.54 1.06 -3.86
CA GLN A 67 10.55 1.27 -4.92
C GLN A 67 11.07 2.37 -5.84
N ASN A 68 11.32 2.02 -7.08
CA ASN A 68 11.83 2.94 -8.08
C ASN A 68 10.77 3.18 -9.16
N SER A 69 10.48 4.44 -9.42
CA SER A 69 9.61 4.88 -10.51
C SER A 69 10.36 5.93 -11.32
N LEU A 70 10.84 5.56 -12.50
CA LEU A 70 11.71 6.39 -13.30
C LEU A 70 11.17 6.59 -14.71
N ALA A 71 11.12 7.84 -15.14
CA ALA A 71 10.74 8.23 -16.49
C ALA A 71 9.38 7.65 -16.95
N ASN A 72 8.44 7.51 -16.02
CA ASN A 72 7.07 7.11 -16.34
C ASN A 72 6.24 8.35 -16.70
N SER A 73 5.38 8.19 -17.69
CA SER A 73 4.46 9.23 -18.12
C SER A 73 3.01 8.76 -17.94
N TYR A 74 2.24 9.55 -17.21
CA TYR A 74 0.83 9.27 -16.95
C TYR A 74 -0.02 10.45 -17.43
N LEU A 75 -0.80 10.24 -18.48
CA LEU A 75 -1.72 11.24 -18.99
C LEU A 75 -3.15 10.75 -18.77
N ASN A 76 -3.84 11.39 -17.84
CA ASN A 76 -5.24 11.15 -17.56
C ASN A 76 -6.07 12.34 -18.07
N THR A 77 -6.92 12.12 -19.01
CA THR A 77 -7.78 13.16 -19.60
C THR A 77 -9.24 12.83 -19.42
N ALA A 78 -10.06 13.86 -19.20
CA ALA A 78 -11.50 13.71 -19.22
C ALA A 78 -11.99 13.33 -20.63
N ALA A 79 -12.95 12.41 -20.70
CA ALA A 79 -13.65 12.12 -21.94
C ALA A 79 -14.83 13.10 -22.10
N THR A 80 -14.94 13.72 -23.27
CA THR A 80 -16.11 14.50 -23.64
C THR A 80 -17.02 13.64 -24.51
N SER A 81 -18.25 13.43 -24.06
CA SER A 81 -19.28 12.80 -24.88
C SER A 81 -20.06 13.89 -25.60
N TYR A 82 -20.04 13.88 -26.92
CA TYR A 82 -20.89 14.73 -27.74
C TYR A 82 -22.22 14.01 -27.92
N GLY A 83 -23.25 14.43 -27.16
CA GLY A 83 -24.62 13.99 -27.39
C GLY A 83 -25.33 14.94 -28.36
N TYR A 84 -26.01 14.40 -29.37
CA TYR A 84 -26.91 15.18 -30.22
C TYR A 84 -28.07 15.71 -29.34
N GLY A 85 -28.10 17.02 -29.13
CA GLY A 85 -29.26 17.72 -28.52
C GLY A 85 -29.20 18.05 -27.04
N HIS A 86 -28.19 17.58 -26.28
CA HIS A 86 -27.95 18.00 -24.89
C HIS A 86 -26.48 18.22 -24.68
N GLY A 87 -26.12 19.31 -24.04
CA GLY A 87 -24.73 19.77 -23.86
C GLY A 87 -23.73 18.68 -23.47
N SER A 88 -22.51 18.85 -23.93
CA SER A 88 -21.40 17.96 -23.65
C SER A 88 -21.25 17.68 -22.16
N LYS A 89 -21.43 16.44 -21.73
CA LYS A 89 -21.08 16.05 -20.36
C LYS A 89 -19.61 15.65 -20.35
N ALA A 90 -18.80 16.47 -19.69
CA ALA A 90 -17.42 16.08 -19.40
C ALA A 90 -17.44 14.95 -18.35
N GLN A 91 -16.88 13.80 -18.68
CA GLN A 91 -16.59 12.78 -17.70
C GLN A 91 -15.21 13.06 -17.13
N TYR A 92 -15.17 13.35 -15.86
CA TYR A 92 -13.92 13.65 -15.16
C TYR A 92 -13.20 12.35 -14.79
N VAL A 93 -11.88 12.38 -14.87
CA VAL A 93 -11.05 11.35 -14.21
C VAL A 93 -11.23 11.52 -12.71
N SER A 94 -11.74 10.49 -12.05
CA SER A 94 -11.92 10.48 -10.61
C SER A 94 -10.99 9.47 -9.97
N ASN A 95 -10.19 9.93 -9.03
CA ASN A 95 -9.35 9.09 -8.19
C ASN A 95 -9.91 9.12 -6.78
N ASN A 96 -10.33 7.97 -6.27
CA ASN A 96 -10.97 7.87 -4.98
C ASN A 96 -10.36 6.73 -4.16
N SER A 97 -9.93 7.05 -2.93
CA SER A 97 -9.50 6.06 -1.96
C SER A 97 -10.34 6.21 -0.71
N SER A 98 -11.03 5.16 -0.31
CA SER A 98 -11.88 5.16 0.87
C SER A 98 -11.58 4.02 1.81
N LEU A 99 -11.54 4.33 3.09
CA LEU A 99 -11.41 3.37 4.18
C LEU A 99 -12.64 3.55 5.08
N ASP A 100 -13.56 2.59 5.04
CA ASP A 100 -14.78 2.65 5.82
C ASP A 100 -14.91 1.43 6.73
N ASN A 101 -15.25 1.67 7.98
CA ASN A 101 -15.44 0.66 9.03
C ASN A 101 -14.38 -0.46 9.04
N SER A 102 -13.15 -0.12 8.70
CA SER A 102 -12.04 -1.05 8.53
C SER A 102 -10.91 -0.77 9.52
N VAL A 103 -10.00 -1.74 9.69
CA VAL A 103 -8.83 -1.65 10.58
C VAL A 103 -9.22 -1.46 12.05
N ASN A 104 -10.34 -2.02 12.44
CA ASN A 104 -10.84 -1.89 13.81
C ASN A 104 -10.52 -3.14 14.65
N ARG A 105 -10.31 -2.93 15.96
CA ARG A 105 -10.18 -3.99 16.97
C ARG A 105 -9.10 -5.02 16.65
N ASN A 106 -8.01 -4.57 16.08
CA ASN A 106 -6.85 -5.41 15.80
C ASN A 106 -5.93 -5.47 17.02
N SER A 107 -5.31 -6.62 17.24
CA SER A 107 -4.24 -6.81 18.20
C SER A 107 -2.96 -7.17 17.46
N GLY A 108 -1.95 -6.30 17.54
CA GLY A 108 -0.71 -6.41 16.79
C GLY A 108 -0.49 -5.25 15.83
N ASN A 109 0.43 -5.42 14.90
CA ASN A 109 0.81 -4.37 13.98
C ASN A 109 -0.01 -4.43 12.68
N VAL A 110 -0.57 -3.32 12.28
CA VAL A 110 -1.34 -3.23 11.04
C VAL A 110 -0.80 -2.09 10.19
N GLY A 111 -0.42 -2.41 8.96
CA GLY A 111 -0.04 -1.43 7.93
C GLY A 111 -1.05 -1.47 6.78
N VAL A 112 -1.63 -0.34 6.44
CA VAL A 112 -2.56 -0.22 5.32
C VAL A 112 -2.11 0.90 4.40
N ASN A 113 -1.91 0.57 3.13
CA ASN A 113 -1.75 1.52 2.04
C ASN A 113 -2.93 1.37 1.09
N LEU A 114 -3.67 2.45 0.91
CA LEU A 114 -4.79 2.49 -0.01
C LEU A 114 -4.58 3.63 -1.00
N GLN A 115 -4.40 3.30 -2.25
CA GLN A 115 -3.96 4.22 -3.28
C GLN A 115 -4.87 4.20 -4.49
N SER A 116 -5.21 5.39 -4.98
CA SER A 116 -5.99 5.56 -6.18
C SER A 116 -5.32 6.61 -7.08
N GLY A 117 -5.31 6.36 -8.38
CA GLY A 117 -4.60 7.18 -9.35
C GLY A 117 -3.45 6.46 -10.01
N SER A 118 -2.55 7.19 -10.58
CA SER A 118 -1.44 6.64 -11.36
C SER A 118 -0.09 6.97 -10.74
N GLY A 119 0.84 6.02 -10.78
CA GLY A 119 2.21 6.23 -10.35
C GLY A 119 2.43 6.31 -8.84
N ASN A 120 1.48 5.87 -8.03
CA ASN A 120 1.62 5.89 -6.58
C ASN A 120 2.57 4.81 -6.09
N GLN A 121 3.27 5.11 -5.00
CA GLN A 121 4.14 4.15 -4.31
C GLN A 121 3.72 4.03 -2.85
N GLY A 122 3.46 2.81 -2.39
CA GLY A 122 3.08 2.52 -1.02
C GLY A 122 3.92 1.39 -0.43
N SER A 123 4.36 1.55 0.80
CA SER A 123 5.14 0.55 1.50
C SER A 123 4.69 0.41 2.95
N ASN A 124 4.49 -0.83 3.38
CA ASN A 124 4.41 -1.22 4.78
C ASN A 124 5.63 -2.08 5.11
N SER A 125 6.46 -1.61 6.03
CA SER A 125 7.66 -2.34 6.46
C SER A 125 7.65 -2.48 7.98
N LEU A 126 7.81 -3.72 8.44
CA LEU A 126 7.91 -4.04 9.86
C LEU A 126 9.12 -4.92 10.10
N SER A 127 9.95 -4.52 11.04
CA SER A 127 11.12 -5.28 11.47
C SER A 127 11.06 -5.50 12.98
N ILE A 128 11.07 -6.75 13.41
CA ILE A 128 11.03 -7.13 14.81
C ILE A 128 12.20 -8.08 15.10
N GLY A 129 13.08 -7.67 16.00
CA GLY A 129 14.16 -8.52 16.51
C GLY A 129 13.94 -8.79 18.01
N GLN A 130 13.95 -10.04 18.40
CA GLN A 130 13.91 -10.44 19.79
C GLN A 130 15.06 -11.43 20.08
N GLY A 131 15.89 -11.08 21.04
CA GLY A 131 16.99 -11.94 21.46
C GLY A 131 17.21 -11.90 22.96
N CYS A 132 17.66 -13.03 23.50
CA CYS A 132 18.03 -13.14 24.88
C CYS A 132 19.18 -14.14 25.04
N THR A 133 20.29 -13.74 25.68
CA THR A 133 21.38 -14.67 26.04
C THR A 133 21.25 -15.26 27.45
N VAL A 134 20.65 -14.49 28.33
CA VAL A 134 20.26 -14.92 29.68
C VAL A 134 19.06 -14.04 30.05
N CYS A 135 17.87 -14.53 29.85
CA CYS A 135 16.71 -13.90 30.41
C CYS A 135 16.73 -14.10 31.90
N ALA A 136 16.99 -13.04 32.67
CA ALA A 136 16.83 -13.12 34.12
C ALA A 136 15.40 -13.57 34.40
N SER A 137 15.22 -14.72 35.01
CA SER A 137 13.96 -15.22 35.46
C SER A 137 13.40 -14.21 36.47
N GLY A 138 12.56 -13.29 36.00
CA GLY A 138 11.91 -12.30 36.87
C GLY A 138 11.48 -10.99 36.23
N VAL A 139 11.86 -10.66 35.00
CA VAL A 139 11.31 -9.47 34.35
C VAL A 139 10.01 -9.85 33.65
N ARG A 140 8.91 -9.68 34.33
CA ARG A 140 7.57 -9.68 33.73
C ARG A 140 7.26 -8.23 33.34
N PHE A 141 7.04 -8.00 32.07
CA PHE A 141 6.47 -6.75 31.59
C PHE A 141 4.95 -6.82 31.69
#